data_761900f5c7c32b259b7821ed56ef9bcc
#
_entry.id   761900f5c7c32b259b7821ed56ef9bcc
#
_cell.length_a   1.000
_cell.length_b   1.000
_cell.length_c   1.000
_cell.angle_alpha   90.00
_cell.angle_beta   90.00
_cell.angle_gamma   90.00
#
_symmetry.space_group_name_H-M   'P 1'
#
loop_
_entity.id
_entity.type
_entity.pdbx_description
1 polymer ?
#
loop_
_entity_poly.entity_id
_entity_poly.type
_entity_poly.pdbx_seq_one_letter_code
_entity_poly.pdbx_strand_id
1 'polypeptide(L)'
;TQDAIINETEVKVDEFFPPITEDTMPGELANVIAGRVANVLNVNGTNFTVDAACATSIAAADQAINGLRMGNYDMVICGGVDQMMSAAAFIKFSKIGALSADGSYAFDARANGFVMAEGAGMMILKRLSDAQRDGDNIYCTIRAIGASSDGKGKGITAPNPKGQKFAVEKCFEQLDYSPADVQLMEAHGTATKVGDKVEVDTLNETFGKEAQPGSIWLGSVKSQIGHAKAAAGVAAMIKVACAIKEKTLPPSINFETPNPNIDWSTTPFKVITKAQSWETGDKLRRGNISSFGFGGTNFHAALEEYNPNMKPIVKVANHSIKKEESTQNTQDMNLKVEGEKLQSD
;
A
#
# COMPACT_ATOMS: atom_id res chain seq x y z
N THR A 1 -47.96 -12.42 4.02
CA THR A 1 -47.74 -12.09 2.60
C THR A 1 -46.39 -11.34 2.46
N GLN A 2 -45.83 -11.35 1.28
CA GLN A 2 -44.58 -10.63 0.97
C GLN A 2 -44.67 -9.13 1.32
N ASP A 3 -45.80 -8.51 1.02
CA ASP A 3 -46.05 -7.11 1.33
C ASP A 3 -46.06 -6.82 2.84
N ALA A 4 -46.57 -7.73 3.67
CA ALA A 4 -46.53 -7.58 5.11
C ALA A 4 -45.09 -7.63 5.68
N ILE A 5 -44.24 -8.50 5.11
CA ILE A 5 -42.82 -8.56 5.51
C ILE A 5 -42.08 -7.31 5.06
N ILE A 6 -42.34 -6.82 3.86
CA ILE A 6 -41.73 -5.57 3.34
C ILE A 6 -42.11 -4.40 4.25
N ASN A 7 -43.38 -4.20 4.52
CA ASN A 7 -43.87 -3.09 5.37
C ASN A 7 -43.30 -3.18 6.80
N GLU A 8 -43.27 -4.35 7.41
CA GLU A 8 -42.68 -4.51 8.75
C GLU A 8 -41.18 -4.24 8.75
N THR A 9 -40.48 -4.58 7.67
CA THR A 9 -39.03 -4.35 7.53
C THR A 9 -38.75 -2.85 7.33
N GLU A 10 -39.52 -2.18 6.50
CA GLU A 10 -39.41 -0.71 6.29
C GLU A 10 -39.60 0.06 7.59
N VAL A 11 -40.64 -0.22 8.37
CA VAL A 11 -40.86 0.42 9.67
C VAL A 11 -39.66 0.22 10.61
N LYS A 12 -39.09 -0.99 10.68
CA LYS A 12 -37.93 -1.26 11.54
C LYS A 12 -36.64 -0.57 11.04
N VAL A 13 -36.47 -0.45 9.73
CA VAL A 13 -35.33 0.24 9.14
C VAL A 13 -35.41 1.73 9.44
N ASP A 14 -36.58 2.35 9.24
CA ASP A 14 -36.82 3.78 9.45
C ASP A 14 -36.67 4.22 10.92
N GLU A 15 -36.84 3.31 11.88
CA GLU A 15 -36.57 3.59 13.30
C GLU A 15 -35.07 3.79 13.64
N PHE A 16 -34.16 3.17 12.86
CA PHE A 16 -32.73 3.11 13.18
C PHE A 16 -31.83 3.82 12.17
N PHE A 17 -32.34 4.11 10.98
CA PHE A 17 -31.58 4.69 9.89
C PHE A 17 -32.25 5.96 9.36
N PRO A 18 -31.48 6.88 8.75
CA PRO A 18 -32.07 7.99 7.99
C PRO A 18 -33.01 7.48 6.89
N PRO A 19 -34.00 8.26 6.48
CA PRO A 19 -34.90 7.86 5.40
C PRO A 19 -34.13 7.46 4.14
N ILE A 20 -34.53 6.34 3.54
CA ILE A 20 -33.98 5.90 2.27
C ILE A 20 -34.52 6.78 1.14
N THR A 21 -33.61 7.39 0.40
CA THR A 21 -33.90 8.27 -0.74
C THR A 21 -33.22 7.75 -2.00
N GLU A 22 -33.44 8.40 -3.14
CA GLU A 22 -32.74 8.14 -4.40
C GLU A 22 -31.22 8.32 -4.30
N ASP A 23 -30.73 9.10 -3.34
CA ASP A 23 -29.30 9.34 -3.11
C ASP A 23 -28.65 8.28 -2.20
N THR A 24 -29.44 7.46 -1.51
CA THR A 24 -28.91 6.48 -0.55
C THR A 24 -28.02 5.45 -1.24
N MET A 25 -28.52 4.80 -2.30
CA MET A 25 -27.76 3.79 -3.04
C MET A 25 -26.46 4.34 -3.66
N PRO A 26 -26.46 5.50 -4.35
CA PRO A 26 -25.23 6.16 -4.80
C PRO A 26 -24.26 6.52 -3.68
N GLY A 27 -24.75 6.71 -2.46
CA GLY A 27 -23.90 6.97 -1.28
C GLY A 27 -23.21 5.72 -0.71
N GLU A 28 -23.78 4.54 -0.92
CA GLU A 28 -23.28 3.28 -0.37
C GLU A 28 -22.36 2.51 -1.32
N LEU A 29 -22.51 2.67 -2.63
CA LEU A 29 -21.72 1.96 -3.63
C LEU A 29 -20.31 2.52 -3.74
N ALA A 30 -19.30 1.73 -3.35
CA ALA A 30 -17.90 2.15 -3.33
C ALA A 30 -17.39 2.64 -4.71
N ASN A 31 -17.82 2.02 -5.82
CA ASN A 31 -17.41 2.43 -7.16
C ASN A 31 -17.89 3.84 -7.54
N VAL A 32 -18.95 4.33 -6.91
CA VAL A 32 -19.50 5.69 -7.15
C VAL A 32 -18.49 6.75 -6.73
N ILE A 33 -17.58 6.48 -5.82
CA ILE A 33 -16.47 7.40 -5.47
C ILE A 33 -15.68 7.75 -6.72
N ALA A 34 -15.18 6.75 -7.45
CA ALA A 34 -14.44 6.96 -8.68
C ALA A 34 -15.33 7.49 -9.82
N GLY A 35 -16.58 7.01 -9.89
CA GLY A 35 -17.56 7.47 -10.88
C GLY A 35 -17.90 8.96 -10.76
N ARG A 36 -18.04 9.50 -9.55
CA ARG A 36 -18.24 10.93 -9.32
C ARG A 36 -17.07 11.78 -9.80
N VAL A 37 -15.83 11.34 -9.54
CA VAL A 37 -14.63 12.02 -10.03
C VAL A 37 -14.60 12.02 -11.56
N ALA A 38 -14.86 10.87 -12.19
CA ALA A 38 -14.91 10.75 -13.64
C ALA A 38 -16.00 11.64 -14.26
N ASN A 39 -17.18 11.71 -13.64
CA ASN A 39 -18.28 12.56 -14.08
C ASN A 39 -17.94 14.05 -14.00
N VAL A 40 -17.42 14.52 -12.86
CA VAL A 40 -17.07 15.93 -12.64
C VAL A 40 -15.97 16.39 -13.60
N LEU A 41 -14.96 15.54 -13.83
CA LEU A 41 -13.83 15.87 -14.71
C LEU A 41 -14.09 15.54 -16.19
N ASN A 42 -15.26 14.98 -16.52
CA ASN A 42 -15.62 14.54 -17.87
C ASN A 42 -14.56 13.66 -18.51
N VAL A 43 -14.08 12.68 -17.78
CA VAL A 43 -13.12 11.68 -18.29
C VAL A 43 -13.82 10.35 -18.58
N ASN A 44 -13.46 9.69 -19.69
CA ASN A 44 -14.21 8.55 -20.22
C ASN A 44 -13.43 7.22 -20.12
N GLY A 45 -12.29 7.20 -19.44
CA GLY A 45 -11.57 5.98 -19.12
C GLY A 45 -12.31 5.12 -18.09
N THR A 46 -11.88 3.88 -17.95
CA THR A 46 -12.43 2.98 -16.92
C THR A 46 -12.24 3.59 -15.52
N ASN A 47 -13.29 3.58 -14.72
CA ASN A 47 -13.23 3.97 -13.31
C ASN A 47 -13.75 2.85 -12.42
N PHE A 48 -13.10 2.62 -11.30
CA PHE A 48 -13.45 1.60 -10.31
C PHE A 48 -12.72 1.84 -8.99
N THR A 49 -13.13 1.16 -7.94
CA THR A 49 -12.43 1.11 -6.66
C THR A 49 -11.82 -0.26 -6.44
N VAL A 50 -10.75 -0.28 -5.65
CA VAL A 50 -10.11 -1.50 -5.15
C VAL A 50 -10.04 -1.44 -3.63
N ASP A 51 -9.97 -2.59 -2.99
CA ASP A 51 -9.74 -2.69 -1.55
C ASP A 51 -8.64 -3.70 -1.25
N ALA A 52 -7.61 -3.24 -0.58
CA ALA A 52 -6.50 -4.03 -0.03
C ALA A 52 -6.18 -3.53 1.40
N ALA A 53 -7.22 -3.10 2.13
CA ALA A 53 -7.12 -2.49 3.46
C ALA A 53 -6.07 -1.36 3.49
N CYS A 54 -5.07 -1.44 4.39
CA CYS A 54 -4.04 -0.40 4.50
C CYS A 54 -3.14 -0.26 3.26
N ALA A 55 -3.13 -1.24 2.36
CA ALA A 55 -2.35 -1.23 1.12
C ALA A 55 -3.14 -0.75 -0.10
N THR A 56 -4.41 -0.37 0.07
CA THR A 56 -5.36 -0.03 -1.01
C THR A 56 -4.79 0.96 -2.02
N SER A 57 -4.21 2.05 -1.57
CA SER A 57 -3.74 3.10 -2.49
C SER A 57 -2.52 2.66 -3.32
N ILE A 58 -1.65 1.80 -2.79
CA ILE A 58 -0.54 1.24 -3.58
C ILE A 58 -1.06 0.18 -4.54
N ALA A 59 -2.07 -0.61 -4.15
CA ALA A 59 -2.76 -1.52 -5.06
C ALA A 59 -3.43 -0.76 -6.22
N ALA A 60 -4.07 0.38 -5.95
CA ALA A 60 -4.63 1.25 -6.98
C ALA A 60 -3.54 1.77 -7.94
N ALA A 61 -2.38 2.18 -7.41
CA ALA A 61 -1.24 2.62 -8.22
C ALA A 61 -0.68 1.49 -9.09
N ASP A 62 -0.59 0.27 -8.57
CA ASP A 62 -0.16 -0.90 -9.33
C ASP A 62 -1.09 -1.18 -10.53
N GLN A 63 -2.42 -1.16 -10.30
CA GLN A 63 -3.39 -1.32 -11.37
C GLN A 63 -3.30 -0.18 -12.42
N ALA A 64 -3.12 1.07 -11.97
CA ALA A 64 -2.93 2.22 -12.84
C ALA A 64 -1.68 2.07 -13.72
N ILE A 65 -0.54 1.67 -13.14
CA ILE A 65 0.71 1.45 -13.85
C ILE A 65 0.57 0.33 -14.88
N ASN A 66 -0.09 -0.77 -14.54
CA ASN A 66 -0.34 -1.87 -15.46
C ASN A 66 -1.18 -1.41 -16.66
N GLY A 67 -2.25 -0.66 -16.45
CA GLY A 67 -3.07 -0.09 -17.51
C GLY A 67 -2.30 0.90 -18.42
N LEU A 68 -1.45 1.77 -17.84
CA LEU A 68 -0.57 2.66 -18.58
C LEU A 68 0.46 1.90 -19.42
N ARG A 69 1.09 0.85 -18.87
CA ARG A 69 2.08 0.01 -19.57
C ARG A 69 1.45 -0.78 -20.72
N MET A 70 0.20 -1.22 -20.57
CA MET A 70 -0.56 -1.92 -21.61
C MET A 70 -1.14 -0.98 -22.67
N GLY A 71 -1.04 0.34 -22.49
CA GLY A 71 -1.60 1.32 -23.40
C GLY A 71 -3.13 1.48 -23.30
N ASN A 72 -3.75 0.96 -22.23
CA ASN A 72 -5.18 1.10 -22.01
C ASN A 72 -5.57 2.54 -21.62
N TYR A 73 -4.61 3.28 -21.07
CA TYR A 73 -4.77 4.66 -20.61
C TYR A 73 -3.55 5.49 -21.03
N ASP A 74 -3.74 6.79 -21.20
CA ASP A 74 -2.64 7.75 -21.41
C ASP A 74 -2.27 8.48 -20.13
N MET A 75 -3.24 8.64 -19.23
CA MET A 75 -3.09 9.26 -17.93
C MET A 75 -4.09 8.64 -16.97
N VAL A 76 -3.73 8.49 -15.70
CA VAL A 76 -4.60 7.94 -14.66
C VAL A 76 -4.57 8.81 -13.42
N ILE A 77 -5.75 9.11 -12.88
CA ILE A 77 -5.91 9.67 -11.53
C ILE A 77 -6.11 8.48 -10.61
N CYS A 78 -5.22 8.27 -9.66
CA CYS A 78 -5.32 7.19 -8.68
C CYS A 78 -4.87 7.64 -7.30
N GLY A 79 -5.37 6.96 -6.27
CA GLY A 79 -5.02 7.29 -4.89
C GLY A 79 -5.82 6.49 -3.90
N GLY A 80 -6.19 7.12 -2.80
CA GLY A 80 -6.99 6.50 -1.76
C GLY A 80 -7.74 7.54 -0.93
N VAL A 81 -8.87 7.12 -0.42
CA VAL A 81 -9.72 7.89 0.48
C VAL A 81 -10.18 7.00 1.62
N ASP A 82 -10.19 7.53 2.81
CA ASP A 82 -10.82 6.90 3.96
C ASP A 82 -11.40 7.98 4.88
N GLN A 83 -12.68 7.85 5.21
CA GLN A 83 -13.41 8.79 6.06
C GLN A 83 -14.12 8.04 7.21
N MET A 84 -13.76 6.76 7.44
CA MET A 84 -14.49 5.96 8.41
C MET A 84 -13.95 6.13 9.83
N MET A 85 -14.37 7.23 10.49
CA MET A 85 -14.05 7.57 11.88
C MET A 85 -15.28 7.40 12.81
N SER A 86 -16.14 6.43 12.50
CA SER A 86 -17.33 6.15 13.32
C SER A 86 -16.97 5.51 14.67
N ALA A 87 -17.86 5.64 15.66
CA ALA A 87 -17.71 4.95 16.95
C ALA A 87 -17.54 3.44 16.78
N ALA A 88 -18.25 2.84 15.82
CA ALA A 88 -18.11 1.42 15.49
C ALA A 88 -16.71 1.06 14.98
N ALA A 89 -16.09 1.93 14.15
CA ALA A 89 -14.72 1.73 13.70
C ALA A 89 -13.73 1.75 14.88
N PHE A 90 -13.82 2.75 15.77
CA PHE A 90 -13.01 2.81 16.98
C PHE A 90 -13.16 1.55 17.86
N ILE A 91 -14.39 1.11 18.08
CA ILE A 91 -14.66 -0.10 18.88
C ILE A 91 -14.01 -1.34 18.22
N LYS A 92 -14.17 -1.50 16.90
CA LYS A 92 -13.60 -2.64 16.16
C LYS A 92 -12.07 -2.68 16.26
N PHE A 93 -11.38 -1.56 15.98
CA PHE A 93 -9.93 -1.47 16.07
C PHE A 93 -9.41 -1.58 17.52
N SER A 94 -10.16 -1.08 18.49
CA SER A 94 -9.87 -1.23 19.91
C SER A 94 -9.94 -2.70 20.35
N LYS A 95 -10.96 -3.44 19.88
CA LYS A 95 -11.14 -4.87 20.21
C LYS A 95 -10.02 -5.76 19.70
N ILE A 96 -9.37 -5.42 18.58
CA ILE A 96 -8.20 -6.14 18.08
C ILE A 96 -6.88 -5.62 18.66
N GLY A 97 -6.92 -4.64 19.57
CA GLY A 97 -5.73 -4.10 20.23
C GLY A 97 -4.80 -3.31 19.31
N ALA A 98 -5.34 -2.68 18.25
CA ALA A 98 -4.53 -1.98 17.26
C ALA A 98 -4.34 -0.49 17.57
N LEU A 99 -5.20 0.10 18.45
CA LEU A 99 -5.18 1.53 18.73
C LEU A 99 -4.29 1.89 19.90
N SER A 100 -3.60 3.01 19.77
CA SER A 100 -2.95 3.73 20.86
C SER A 100 -3.90 4.79 21.44
N ALA A 101 -3.81 5.02 22.74
CA ALA A 101 -4.58 6.04 23.43
C ALA A 101 -3.93 7.43 23.36
N ASP A 102 -2.64 7.50 23.10
CA ASP A 102 -1.82 8.70 23.32
C ASP A 102 -0.93 9.11 22.13
N GLY A 103 -0.73 8.25 21.12
CA GLY A 103 0.04 8.64 19.94
C GLY A 103 0.49 7.48 19.07
N SER A 104 0.96 7.79 17.86
CA SER A 104 1.61 6.84 16.96
C SER A 104 3.13 6.94 17.13
N TYR A 105 3.73 5.99 17.83
CA TYR A 105 5.15 5.94 18.21
C TYR A 105 5.91 4.92 17.33
N ALA A 106 5.95 5.16 16.02
CA ALA A 106 6.58 4.24 15.09
C ALA A 106 8.05 4.00 15.43
N PHE A 107 8.43 2.71 15.57
CA PHE A 107 9.79 2.23 15.91
C PHE A 107 10.33 2.65 17.28
N ASP A 108 9.54 3.32 18.11
CA ASP A 108 9.90 3.75 19.46
C ASP A 108 9.58 2.65 20.50
N ALA A 109 10.25 2.69 21.64
CA ALA A 109 10.00 1.77 22.75
C ALA A 109 8.56 1.86 23.29
N ARG A 110 7.89 3.00 23.12
CA ARG A 110 6.49 3.26 23.49
C ARG A 110 5.47 2.70 22.50
N ALA A 111 5.89 2.11 21.38
CA ALA A 111 5.00 1.56 20.37
C ALA A 111 3.94 0.64 21.00
N ASN A 112 2.67 1.02 20.91
CA ASN A 112 1.54 0.31 21.53
C ASN A 112 0.28 0.27 20.64
N GLY A 113 0.38 0.79 19.42
CA GLY A 113 -0.70 0.90 18.45
C GLY A 113 -0.62 2.20 17.67
N PHE A 114 -1.58 2.44 16.81
CA PHE A 114 -1.67 3.67 16.01
C PHE A 114 -2.87 4.53 16.42
N VAL A 115 -2.80 5.81 16.10
CA VAL A 115 -3.96 6.70 16.08
C VAL A 115 -4.63 6.59 14.71
N MET A 116 -5.94 6.33 14.68
CA MET A 116 -6.70 6.36 13.42
C MET A 116 -6.74 7.79 12.86
N ALA A 117 -6.71 7.88 11.54
CA ALA A 117 -6.91 9.12 10.81
C ALA A 117 -7.85 8.88 9.63
N GLU A 118 -8.39 9.97 9.11
CA GLU A 118 -9.11 10.03 7.84
C GLU A 118 -8.36 10.95 6.88
N GLY A 119 -8.63 10.81 5.60
CA GLY A 119 -8.03 11.66 4.59
C GLY A 119 -8.22 11.12 3.18
N ALA A 120 -7.80 11.93 2.23
CA ALA A 120 -7.76 11.58 0.82
C ALA A 120 -6.45 12.08 0.21
N GLY A 121 -5.89 11.28 -0.69
CA GLY A 121 -4.74 11.67 -1.49
C GLY A 121 -4.87 11.10 -2.89
N MET A 122 -4.55 11.92 -3.90
CA MET A 122 -4.60 11.53 -5.30
C MET A 122 -3.30 11.87 -6.00
N MET A 123 -2.91 11.01 -6.92
CA MET A 123 -1.77 11.18 -7.80
C MET A 123 -2.24 11.14 -9.26
N ILE A 124 -1.57 11.89 -10.10
CA ILE A 124 -1.70 11.77 -11.55
C ILE A 124 -0.49 10.99 -12.04
N LEU A 125 -0.75 9.83 -12.65
CA LEU A 125 0.27 8.97 -13.22
C LEU A 125 0.20 9.01 -14.75
N LYS A 126 1.39 9.01 -15.38
CA LYS A 126 1.56 9.04 -16.81
C LYS A 126 2.80 8.25 -17.22
N ARG A 127 2.82 7.66 -18.41
CA ARG A 127 4.07 7.06 -18.92
C ARG A 127 5.16 8.13 -18.97
N LEU A 128 6.38 7.78 -18.59
CA LEU A 128 7.50 8.71 -18.55
C LEU A 128 7.74 9.38 -19.92
N SER A 129 7.67 8.60 -21.01
CA SER A 129 7.83 9.11 -22.37
C SER A 129 6.80 10.18 -22.75
N ASP A 130 5.56 9.99 -22.30
CA ASP A 130 4.47 10.92 -22.57
C ASP A 130 4.60 12.17 -21.71
N ALA A 131 4.96 12.03 -20.43
CA ALA A 131 5.21 13.15 -19.55
C ALA A 131 6.39 14.02 -20.02
N GLN A 132 7.46 13.39 -20.54
CA GLN A 132 8.61 14.10 -21.14
C GLN A 132 8.21 14.82 -22.42
N ARG A 133 7.48 14.16 -23.32
CA ARG A 133 6.99 14.76 -24.58
C ARG A 133 6.12 15.97 -24.33
N ASP A 134 5.24 15.87 -23.32
CA ASP A 134 4.23 16.90 -23.02
C ASP A 134 4.77 18.01 -22.11
N GLY A 135 6.01 17.89 -21.62
CA GLY A 135 6.66 18.88 -20.75
C GLY A 135 6.07 18.95 -19.35
N ASP A 136 5.54 17.84 -18.84
CA ASP A 136 4.90 17.79 -17.53
C ASP A 136 5.90 18.02 -16.38
N ASN A 137 5.40 18.58 -15.27
CA ASN A 137 6.19 18.71 -14.05
C ASN A 137 6.27 17.37 -13.33
N ILE A 138 7.36 16.64 -13.54
CA ILE A 138 7.59 15.32 -12.96
C ILE A 138 8.18 15.46 -11.53
N TYR A 139 7.48 14.91 -10.53
CA TYR A 139 7.94 14.88 -9.14
C TYR A 139 8.99 13.78 -8.93
N CYS A 140 8.69 12.60 -9.40
CA CYS A 140 9.57 11.43 -9.36
C CYS A 140 9.06 10.38 -10.36
N THR A 141 9.78 9.29 -10.49
CA THR A 141 9.35 8.10 -11.25
C THR A 141 9.05 6.94 -10.31
N ILE A 142 7.94 6.22 -10.54
CA ILE A 142 7.69 4.93 -9.90
C ILE A 142 8.39 3.87 -10.73
N ARG A 143 9.47 3.29 -10.20
CA ARG A 143 10.30 2.33 -10.92
C ARG A 143 9.71 0.93 -10.91
N ALA A 144 9.16 0.52 -9.76
CA ALA A 144 8.58 -0.80 -9.56
C ALA A 144 7.55 -0.79 -8.45
N ILE A 145 6.61 -1.72 -8.53
CA ILE A 145 5.76 -2.13 -7.41
C ILE A 145 5.81 -3.65 -7.34
N GLY A 146 6.13 -4.19 -6.16
CA GLY A 146 6.03 -5.60 -5.84
C GLY A 146 4.82 -5.87 -4.97
N ALA A 147 4.10 -6.93 -5.26
CA ALA A 147 2.89 -7.33 -4.56
C ALA A 147 2.93 -8.80 -4.16
N SER A 148 2.34 -9.12 -3.01
CA SER A 148 2.23 -10.49 -2.52
C SER A 148 1.03 -10.69 -1.61
N SER A 149 0.75 -11.95 -1.31
CA SER A 149 -0.18 -12.35 -0.25
C SER A 149 0.59 -13.10 0.83
N ASP A 150 0.12 -12.99 2.07
CA ASP A 150 0.67 -13.74 3.22
C ASP A 150 0.46 -15.26 3.10
N GLY A 151 -0.49 -15.69 2.26
CA GLY A 151 -0.85 -17.09 2.16
C GLY A 151 -1.33 -17.65 3.50
N LYS A 152 -1.03 -18.92 3.77
CA LYS A 152 -1.37 -19.58 5.04
C LYS A 152 -0.38 -19.17 6.12
N GLY A 153 -0.85 -18.37 7.09
CA GLY A 153 -0.07 -17.89 8.25
C GLY A 153 -0.67 -18.32 9.58
N LYS A 154 -0.23 -17.66 10.66
CA LYS A 154 -0.74 -17.89 12.03
C LYS A 154 -2.19 -17.42 12.22
N GLY A 155 -2.68 -16.55 11.37
CA GLY A 155 -4.03 -16.00 11.37
C GLY A 155 -4.15 -14.82 10.43
N ILE A 156 -5.38 -14.50 10.01
CA ILE A 156 -5.67 -13.44 9.03
C ILE A 156 -5.22 -12.03 9.48
N THR A 157 -5.03 -11.85 10.78
CA THR A 157 -4.71 -10.56 11.39
C THR A 157 -3.23 -10.41 11.75
N ALA A 158 -2.46 -11.52 11.72
CA ALA A 158 -1.06 -11.51 12.10
C ALA A 158 -0.16 -11.23 10.90
N PRO A 159 0.80 -10.29 10.99
CA PRO A 159 1.75 -10.04 9.92
C PRO A 159 2.56 -11.30 9.61
N ASN A 160 2.77 -11.59 8.32
CA ASN A 160 3.58 -12.71 7.87
C ASN A 160 4.87 -12.20 7.22
N PRO A 161 6.05 -12.40 7.87
CA PRO A 161 7.33 -11.96 7.31
C PRO A 161 7.59 -12.45 5.89
N LYS A 162 7.16 -13.68 5.56
CA LYS A 162 7.35 -14.25 4.21
C LYS A 162 6.58 -13.47 3.15
N GLY A 163 5.32 -13.12 3.43
CA GLY A 163 4.52 -12.31 2.52
C GLY A 163 5.14 -10.94 2.30
N GLN A 164 5.48 -10.24 3.39
CA GLN A 164 6.14 -8.93 3.31
C GLN A 164 7.44 -9.02 2.48
N LYS A 165 8.29 -10.00 2.75
CA LYS A 165 9.54 -10.24 2.02
C LYS A 165 9.30 -10.44 0.53
N PHE A 166 8.33 -11.26 0.15
CA PHE A 166 8.01 -11.49 -1.25
C PHE A 166 7.58 -10.21 -1.98
N ALA A 167 6.86 -9.32 -1.34
CA ALA A 167 6.53 -8.02 -1.94
C ALA A 167 7.80 -7.20 -2.21
N VAL A 168 8.73 -7.17 -1.24
CA VAL A 168 10.02 -6.46 -1.39
C VAL A 168 10.85 -7.09 -2.51
N GLU A 169 11.04 -8.40 -2.49
CA GLU A 169 11.84 -9.12 -3.50
C GLU A 169 11.28 -8.92 -4.90
N LYS A 170 9.96 -9.07 -5.10
CA LYS A 170 9.30 -8.81 -6.41
C LYS A 170 9.43 -7.36 -6.89
N CYS A 171 9.55 -6.40 -5.99
CA CYS A 171 9.86 -5.03 -6.36
C CYS A 171 11.28 -4.95 -6.91
N PHE A 172 12.28 -5.49 -6.20
CA PHE A 172 13.68 -5.45 -6.61
C PHE A 172 13.99 -6.29 -7.85
N GLU A 173 13.25 -7.36 -8.12
CA GLU A 173 13.37 -8.13 -9.38
C GLU A 173 13.11 -7.28 -10.64
N GLN A 174 12.38 -6.19 -10.52
CA GLN A 174 12.04 -5.26 -11.60
C GLN A 174 13.05 -4.11 -11.73
N LEU A 175 13.96 -3.93 -10.75
CA LEU A 175 14.88 -2.79 -10.68
C LEU A 175 16.24 -3.12 -11.31
N ASP A 176 16.95 -2.08 -11.69
CA ASP A 176 18.30 -2.12 -12.25
C ASP A 176 19.36 -1.60 -11.25
N TYR A 177 18.98 -1.46 -9.98
CA TYR A 177 19.83 -1.05 -8.88
C TYR A 177 19.60 -1.93 -7.64
N SER A 178 20.55 -1.89 -6.71
CA SER A 178 20.57 -2.73 -5.52
C SER A 178 19.81 -2.10 -4.35
N PRO A 179 19.38 -2.91 -3.35
CA PRO A 179 18.86 -2.38 -2.09
C PRO A 179 19.80 -1.38 -1.40
N ALA A 180 21.12 -1.51 -1.56
CA ALA A 180 22.10 -0.58 -0.99
C ALA A 180 22.08 0.83 -1.62
N ASP A 181 21.44 0.99 -2.76
CA ASP A 181 21.29 2.29 -3.42
C ASP A 181 20.07 3.09 -2.95
N VAL A 182 19.23 2.51 -2.09
CA VAL A 182 18.09 3.19 -1.47
C VAL A 182 18.56 4.01 -0.29
N GLN A 183 18.09 5.24 -0.17
CA GLN A 183 18.47 6.13 0.93
C GLN A 183 17.33 6.45 1.89
N LEU A 184 16.07 6.29 1.46
CA LEU A 184 14.89 6.54 2.29
C LEU A 184 13.95 5.34 2.25
N MET A 185 13.55 4.85 3.42
CA MET A 185 12.49 3.86 3.61
C MET A 185 11.32 4.52 4.34
N GLU A 186 10.23 4.68 3.65
CA GLU A 186 8.93 5.03 4.22
C GLU A 186 8.21 3.72 4.56
N ALA A 187 8.29 3.32 5.80
CA ALA A 187 7.79 2.04 6.25
C ALA A 187 6.26 2.04 6.45
N HIS A 188 5.71 0.85 6.53
CA HIS A 188 4.34 0.69 7.01
C HIS A 188 4.19 1.24 8.43
N GLY A 189 5.10 0.93 9.35
CA GLY A 189 5.36 1.64 10.61
C GLY A 189 4.09 2.02 11.37
N THR A 190 3.29 1.02 11.77
CA THR A 190 2.00 1.24 12.46
C THR A 190 2.13 1.45 13.96
N ALA A 191 3.35 1.56 14.47
CA ALA A 191 3.64 1.74 15.90
C ALA A 191 3.08 0.61 16.78
N THR A 192 2.91 -0.60 16.25
CA THR A 192 2.52 -1.76 17.05
C THR A 192 3.76 -2.50 17.54
N LYS A 193 3.72 -3.02 18.78
CA LYS A 193 4.87 -3.70 19.42
C LYS A 193 5.48 -4.81 18.57
N VAL A 194 4.63 -5.55 17.86
CA VAL A 194 5.05 -6.70 17.04
C VAL A 194 5.28 -6.28 15.59
N GLY A 195 4.41 -5.43 15.05
CA GLY A 195 4.43 -5.05 13.63
C GLY A 195 5.72 -4.36 13.23
N ASP A 196 6.14 -3.35 13.98
CA ASP A 196 7.35 -2.56 13.67
C ASP A 196 8.62 -3.44 13.69
N LYS A 197 8.70 -4.36 14.68
CA LYS A 197 9.83 -5.30 14.72
C LYS A 197 9.83 -6.27 13.55
N VAL A 198 8.67 -6.87 13.26
CA VAL A 198 8.53 -7.83 12.14
C VAL A 198 8.87 -7.15 10.82
N GLU A 199 8.45 -5.92 10.62
CA GLU A 199 8.75 -5.15 9.41
C GLU A 199 10.26 -4.90 9.26
N VAL A 200 10.93 -4.40 10.31
CA VAL A 200 12.37 -4.15 10.26
C VAL A 200 13.16 -5.45 10.04
N ASP A 201 12.81 -6.53 10.75
CA ASP A 201 13.45 -7.84 10.55
C ASP A 201 13.28 -8.33 9.11
N THR A 202 12.08 -8.18 8.55
CA THR A 202 11.77 -8.57 7.16
C THR A 202 12.58 -7.75 6.14
N LEU A 203 12.63 -6.44 6.34
CA LEU A 203 13.41 -5.55 5.49
C LEU A 203 14.91 -5.85 5.59
N ASN A 204 15.40 -6.20 6.78
CA ASN A 204 16.80 -6.61 6.98
C ASN A 204 17.18 -7.85 6.15
N GLU A 205 16.26 -8.77 5.90
CA GLU A 205 16.55 -9.95 5.08
C GLU A 205 16.89 -9.60 3.62
N THR A 206 16.43 -8.46 3.12
CA THR A 206 16.74 -7.98 1.77
C THR A 206 17.80 -6.89 1.79
N PHE A 207 17.59 -5.82 2.53
CA PHE A 207 18.47 -4.66 2.56
C PHE A 207 19.78 -4.91 3.32
N GLY A 208 19.72 -5.65 4.43
CA GLY A 208 20.88 -5.92 5.29
C GLY A 208 21.98 -6.79 4.65
N LYS A 209 21.67 -7.42 3.51
CA LYS A 209 22.69 -8.18 2.76
C LYS A 209 23.69 -7.30 2.02
N GLU A 210 23.29 -6.10 1.63
CA GLU A 210 24.03 -5.23 0.72
C GLU A 210 24.29 -3.85 1.28
N ALA A 211 23.34 -3.30 2.08
CA ALA A 211 23.44 -1.98 2.67
C ALA A 211 24.22 -2.00 4.01
N GLN A 212 24.99 -0.95 4.25
CA GLN A 212 25.75 -0.80 5.50
C GLN A 212 24.80 -0.44 6.67
N PRO A 213 25.10 -0.85 7.91
CA PRO A 213 24.36 -0.45 9.08
C PRO A 213 24.16 1.08 9.15
N GLY A 214 22.92 1.51 9.41
CA GLY A 214 22.56 2.92 9.54
C GLY A 214 22.69 3.76 8.26
N SER A 215 22.79 3.14 7.07
CA SER A 215 22.93 3.87 5.80
C SER A 215 21.60 4.37 5.21
N ILE A 216 20.47 3.78 5.62
CA ILE A 216 19.14 4.09 5.07
C ILE A 216 18.29 4.81 6.12
N TRP A 217 17.73 5.97 5.75
CA TRP A 217 16.81 6.69 6.61
C TRP A 217 15.45 6.00 6.67
N LEU A 218 14.93 5.82 7.87
CA LEU A 218 13.65 5.17 8.14
C LEU A 218 12.64 6.16 8.71
N GLY A 219 11.42 6.14 8.22
CA GLY A 219 10.33 6.94 8.75
C GLY A 219 8.97 6.32 8.49
N SER A 220 7.94 6.92 9.07
CA SER A 220 6.54 6.63 8.78
C SER A 220 5.70 7.90 8.87
N VAL A 221 4.96 8.20 7.80
CA VAL A 221 4.00 9.32 7.75
C VAL A 221 2.94 9.19 8.85
N LYS A 222 2.67 7.95 9.28
CA LYS A 222 1.69 7.67 10.34
C LYS A 222 2.07 8.24 11.70
N SER A 223 3.36 8.52 11.92
CA SER A 223 3.78 9.25 13.12
C SER A 223 3.29 10.71 13.10
N GLN A 224 3.07 11.30 11.92
CA GLN A 224 2.70 12.70 11.73
C GLN A 224 1.18 12.90 11.61
N ILE A 225 0.50 12.06 10.82
CA ILE A 225 -0.92 12.24 10.48
C ILE A 225 -1.82 11.12 11.01
N GLY A 226 -1.27 10.13 11.73
CA GLY A 226 -2.00 8.91 12.09
C GLY A 226 -2.14 7.93 10.93
N HIS A 227 -2.89 6.87 11.14
CA HIS A 227 -3.11 5.82 10.13
C HIS A 227 -4.39 6.09 9.35
N ALA A 228 -4.27 6.65 8.15
CA ALA A 228 -5.39 6.96 7.26
C ALA A 228 -5.92 5.74 6.48
N LYS A 229 -5.67 4.53 6.96
CA LYS A 229 -6.20 3.25 6.44
C LYS A 229 -6.02 3.13 4.91
N ALA A 230 -7.10 3.15 4.13
CA ALA A 230 -7.04 3.04 2.67
C ALA A 230 -6.25 4.19 2.00
N ALA A 231 -6.19 5.37 2.61
CA ALA A 231 -5.40 6.51 2.13
C ALA A 231 -3.95 6.52 2.64
N ALA A 232 -3.54 5.58 3.52
CA ALA A 232 -2.21 5.61 4.13
C ALA A 232 -1.08 5.41 3.10
N GLY A 233 -1.26 4.52 2.12
CA GLY A 233 -0.27 4.26 1.08
C GLY A 233 -0.03 5.45 0.17
N VAL A 234 -1.08 6.16 -0.25
CA VAL A 234 -0.93 7.38 -1.07
C VAL A 234 -0.29 8.52 -0.28
N ALA A 235 -0.61 8.68 1.00
CA ALA A 235 0.06 9.65 1.87
C ALA A 235 1.57 9.39 1.95
N ALA A 236 1.97 8.12 2.07
CA ALA A 236 3.36 7.70 2.04
C ALA A 236 4.01 7.99 0.67
N MET A 237 3.34 7.66 -0.43
CA MET A 237 3.84 7.94 -1.79
C MET A 237 4.02 9.44 -2.05
N ILE A 238 3.05 10.26 -1.67
CA ILE A 238 3.13 11.73 -1.79
C ILE A 238 4.30 12.27 -0.96
N LYS A 239 4.44 11.81 0.30
CA LYS A 239 5.55 12.23 1.17
C LYS A 239 6.91 11.93 0.53
N VAL A 240 7.12 10.72 0.01
CA VAL A 240 8.38 10.33 -0.63
C VAL A 240 8.60 11.07 -1.95
N ALA A 241 7.55 11.24 -2.78
CA ALA A 241 7.64 11.99 -4.02
C ALA A 241 8.02 13.46 -3.79
N CYS A 242 7.40 14.11 -2.80
CA CYS A 242 7.76 15.48 -2.39
C CYS A 242 9.18 15.54 -1.81
N ALA A 243 9.56 14.57 -0.96
CA ALA A 243 10.90 14.50 -0.40
C ALA A 243 11.99 14.40 -1.49
N ILE A 244 11.75 13.61 -2.53
CA ILE A 244 12.63 13.50 -3.70
C ILE A 244 12.68 14.83 -4.45
N LYS A 245 11.52 15.42 -4.74
CA LYS A 245 11.41 16.69 -5.49
C LYS A 245 12.10 17.85 -4.78
N GLU A 246 11.84 17.99 -3.47
CA GLU A 246 12.37 19.06 -2.62
C GLU A 246 13.76 18.75 -2.07
N LYS A 247 14.34 17.58 -2.41
CA LYS A 247 15.66 17.15 -1.97
C LYS A 247 15.82 17.23 -0.44
N THR A 248 14.75 16.85 0.27
CA THR A 248 14.68 16.98 1.72
C THR A 248 14.22 15.65 2.34
N LEU A 249 14.91 15.21 3.37
CA LEU A 249 14.52 14.06 4.17
C LEU A 249 13.56 14.54 5.27
N PRO A 250 12.27 14.15 5.22
CA PRO A 250 11.28 14.58 6.21
C PRO A 250 11.41 13.75 7.50
N PRO A 251 11.15 14.34 8.68
CA PRO A 251 11.28 13.65 9.95
C PRO A 251 10.14 12.64 10.17
N SER A 252 10.44 11.60 10.95
CA SER A 252 9.45 10.81 11.69
C SER A 252 9.35 11.42 13.08
N ILE A 253 8.17 11.83 13.51
CA ILE A 253 7.97 12.44 14.84
C ILE A 253 7.63 11.35 15.88
N ASN A 254 7.56 11.72 17.15
CA ASN A 254 7.25 10.82 18.26
C ASN A 254 8.26 9.67 18.45
N PHE A 255 9.50 9.85 17.99
CA PHE A 255 10.60 8.90 18.21
C PHE A 255 11.62 9.52 19.16
N GLU A 256 11.77 8.94 20.33
CA GLU A 256 12.69 9.38 21.40
C GLU A 256 13.62 8.26 21.83
N THR A 257 13.07 7.06 22.06
CA THR A 257 13.81 5.90 22.53
C THR A 257 13.63 4.77 21.52
N PRO A 258 14.71 4.28 20.90
CA PRO A 258 14.63 3.18 19.95
C PRO A 258 13.97 1.94 20.54
N ASN A 259 13.11 1.26 19.76
CA ASN A 259 12.49 0.00 20.19
C ASN A 259 13.56 -1.03 20.54
N PRO A 260 13.64 -1.49 21.80
CA PRO A 260 14.70 -2.39 22.27
C PRO A 260 14.65 -3.80 21.65
N ASN A 261 13.56 -4.15 21.00
CA ASN A 261 13.41 -5.43 20.31
C ASN A 261 13.99 -5.44 18.89
N ILE A 262 14.45 -4.29 18.38
CA ILE A 262 15.11 -4.13 17.08
C ILE A 262 16.61 -3.99 17.34
N ASP A 263 17.42 -4.77 16.63
CA ASP A 263 18.88 -4.63 16.69
C ASP A 263 19.35 -3.48 15.78
N TRP A 264 19.39 -2.29 16.38
CA TRP A 264 19.80 -1.07 15.69
C TRP A 264 21.29 -1.02 15.34
N SER A 265 22.09 -1.93 15.86
CA SER A 265 23.53 -1.98 15.59
C SER A 265 23.87 -2.67 14.26
N THR A 266 23.01 -3.56 13.81
CA THR A 266 23.22 -4.36 12.59
C THR A 266 22.28 -3.99 11.44
N THR A 267 21.13 -3.35 11.74
CA THR A 267 20.17 -2.95 10.71
C THR A 267 20.73 -1.82 9.83
N PRO A 268 20.48 -1.84 8.51
CA PRO A 268 20.82 -0.73 7.64
C PRO A 268 19.98 0.54 7.91
N PHE A 269 18.95 0.43 8.72
CA PHE A 269 18.00 1.52 8.98
C PHE A 269 18.39 2.37 10.19
N LYS A 270 18.09 3.67 10.08
CA LYS A 270 18.13 4.64 11.19
C LYS A 270 16.96 5.59 11.08
N VAL A 271 16.30 5.87 12.21
CA VAL A 271 15.11 6.74 12.20
C VAL A 271 15.56 8.19 12.05
N ILE A 272 14.91 8.90 11.11
CA ILE A 272 15.11 10.32 10.92
C ILE A 272 14.18 11.12 11.84
N THR A 273 14.75 11.97 12.69
CA THR A 273 14.00 12.74 13.71
C THR A 273 13.95 14.24 13.44
N LYS A 274 14.73 14.71 12.48
CA LYS A 274 14.78 16.13 12.07
C LYS A 274 14.82 16.25 10.57
N ALA A 275 14.11 17.23 10.02
CA ALA A 275 14.22 17.54 8.61
C ALA A 275 15.66 17.95 8.25
N GLN A 276 16.16 17.42 7.16
CA GLN A 276 17.51 17.72 6.68
C GLN A 276 17.61 17.62 5.16
N SER A 277 18.61 18.25 4.58
CA SER A 277 18.93 18.13 3.16
C SER A 277 19.21 16.67 2.78
N TRP A 278 18.71 16.25 1.62
CA TRP A 278 18.93 14.90 1.09
C TRP A 278 20.08 14.94 0.09
N GLU A 279 21.30 14.90 0.61
CA GLU A 279 22.52 14.90 -0.20
C GLU A 279 22.86 13.47 -0.67
N THR A 280 23.11 13.30 -1.96
CA THR A 280 23.44 12.01 -2.58
C THR A 280 24.70 12.05 -3.47
N GLY A 281 25.35 13.23 -3.58
CA GLY A 281 26.40 13.44 -4.57
C GLY A 281 25.85 13.26 -5.99
N ASP A 282 26.51 12.43 -6.79
CA ASP A 282 26.11 12.17 -8.18
C ASP A 282 25.04 11.06 -8.31
N LYS A 283 24.59 10.47 -7.19
CA LYS A 283 23.56 9.41 -7.21
C LYS A 283 22.16 10.02 -7.24
N LEU A 284 21.24 9.30 -7.91
CA LEU A 284 19.82 9.66 -7.87
C LEU A 284 19.24 9.36 -6.49
N ARG A 285 18.29 10.19 -6.03
CA ARG A 285 17.52 9.94 -4.81
C ARG A 285 16.55 8.79 -5.03
N ARG A 286 16.58 7.82 -4.13
CA ARG A 286 15.73 6.62 -4.16
C ARG A 286 15.04 6.43 -2.83
N GLY A 287 13.72 6.39 -2.88
CA GLY A 287 12.89 6.16 -1.71
C GLY A 287 11.95 4.98 -1.94
N ASN A 288 11.92 4.06 -0.98
CA ASN A 288 11.02 2.91 -1.03
C ASN A 288 9.90 3.05 0.00
N ILE A 289 8.77 2.41 -0.28
CA ILE A 289 7.55 2.51 0.52
C ILE A 289 7.01 1.11 0.75
N SER A 290 6.74 0.75 2.01
CA SER A 290 6.04 -0.47 2.36
C SER A 290 4.61 -0.18 2.81
N SER A 291 3.66 -0.99 2.37
CA SER A 291 2.29 -0.96 2.86
C SER A 291 1.73 -2.38 2.96
N PHE A 292 1.35 -2.76 4.18
CA PHE A 292 0.90 -4.10 4.50
C PHE A 292 -0.55 -4.04 4.96
N GLY A 293 -1.46 -4.61 4.16
CA GLY A 293 -2.89 -4.59 4.42
C GLY A 293 -3.31 -5.65 5.43
N PHE A 294 -4.20 -5.26 6.34
CA PHE A 294 -4.89 -6.18 7.21
C PHE A 294 -5.67 -7.20 6.35
N GLY A 295 -5.38 -8.48 6.53
CA GLY A 295 -5.89 -9.54 5.65
C GLY A 295 -4.81 -10.16 4.75
N GLY A 296 -3.56 -9.69 4.88
CA GLY A 296 -2.40 -10.33 4.29
C GLY A 296 -2.07 -9.92 2.86
N THR A 297 -2.45 -8.72 2.44
CA THR A 297 -2.05 -8.16 1.15
C THR A 297 -0.90 -7.18 1.33
N ASN A 298 0.26 -7.47 0.73
CA ASN A 298 1.48 -6.71 0.89
C ASN A 298 1.90 -6.03 -0.40
N PHE A 299 2.30 -4.77 -0.30
CA PHE A 299 2.87 -4.00 -1.40
C PHE A 299 4.16 -3.29 -0.98
N HIS A 300 5.11 -3.22 -1.92
CA HIS A 300 6.34 -2.46 -1.80
C HIS A 300 6.58 -1.68 -3.08
N ALA A 301 6.75 -0.38 -2.99
CA ALA A 301 6.96 0.51 -4.12
C ALA A 301 8.33 1.16 -4.07
N ALA A 302 8.97 1.32 -5.23
CA ALA A 302 10.26 1.99 -5.40
C ALA A 302 10.10 3.25 -6.25
N LEU A 303 10.43 4.40 -5.66
CA LEU A 303 10.42 5.72 -6.29
C LEU A 303 11.86 6.20 -6.49
N GLU A 304 12.09 6.87 -7.63
CA GLU A 304 13.41 7.40 -7.99
C GLU A 304 13.31 8.82 -8.52
N GLU A 305 14.31 9.62 -8.22
CA GLU A 305 14.45 10.98 -8.74
C GLU A 305 14.40 10.99 -10.28
N TYR A 306 13.61 11.90 -10.82
CA TYR A 306 13.54 12.07 -12.26
C TYR A 306 14.83 12.70 -12.81
N ASN A 307 15.38 12.07 -13.84
CA ASN A 307 16.47 12.59 -14.64
C ASN A 307 16.02 12.65 -16.11
N PRO A 308 16.21 13.77 -16.83
CA PRO A 308 15.80 13.88 -18.24
C PRO A 308 16.38 12.81 -19.17
N ASN A 309 17.54 12.25 -18.82
CA ASN A 309 18.19 11.18 -19.61
C ASN A 309 17.72 9.77 -19.23
N MET A 310 16.76 9.65 -18.28
CA MET A 310 16.24 8.37 -17.82
C MET A 310 15.49 7.65 -18.95
N LYS A 311 15.83 6.38 -19.14
CA LYS A 311 15.11 5.50 -20.06
C LYS A 311 14.06 4.68 -19.32
N PRO A 312 12.91 4.39 -19.94
CA PRO A 312 11.93 3.49 -19.36
C PRO A 312 12.56 2.11 -19.09
N ILE A 313 12.29 1.53 -17.92
CA ILE A 313 12.66 0.13 -17.67
C ILE A 313 11.64 -0.76 -18.39
N VAL A 314 12.11 -1.50 -19.38
CA VAL A 314 11.34 -2.55 -20.07
C VAL A 314 11.87 -3.91 -19.59
N LYS A 315 11.74 -4.22 -18.32
CA LYS A 315 11.87 -5.61 -17.87
C LYS A 315 10.48 -6.21 -17.76
N VAL A 316 10.14 -7.07 -18.71
CA VAL A 316 9.04 -8.02 -18.53
C VAL A 316 9.56 -9.04 -17.49
N ALA A 317 8.92 -9.12 -16.35
CA ALA A 317 9.27 -10.12 -15.35
C ALA A 317 9.13 -11.52 -16.00
N ASN A 318 10.24 -12.16 -16.31
CA ASN A 318 10.24 -13.55 -16.71
C ASN A 318 9.93 -14.38 -15.46
N HIS A 319 8.65 -14.66 -15.25
CA HIS A 319 8.22 -15.68 -14.30
C HIS A 319 8.61 -17.06 -14.84
N SER A 320 9.89 -17.40 -14.79
CA SER A 320 10.29 -18.79 -14.81
C SER A 320 9.84 -19.39 -13.48
N ILE A 321 8.69 -20.06 -13.50
CA ILE A 321 8.30 -20.98 -12.44
C ILE A 321 9.41 -22.02 -12.35
N LYS A 322 10.32 -21.87 -11.38
CA LYS A 322 11.18 -22.98 -10.97
C LYS A 322 10.22 -24.05 -10.44
N LYS A 323 9.96 -25.06 -11.24
CA LYS A 323 9.36 -26.31 -10.76
C LYS A 323 10.36 -26.88 -9.77
N GLU A 324 10.11 -26.70 -8.48
CA GLU A 324 10.65 -27.60 -7.48
C GLU A 324 10.05 -28.96 -7.80
N GLU A 325 10.86 -29.93 -8.19
CA GLU A 325 10.47 -31.32 -8.31
C GLU A 325 10.09 -31.83 -6.92
N SER A 326 8.81 -31.70 -6.59
CA SER A 326 8.23 -32.46 -5.49
C SER A 326 7.99 -33.89 -6.00
N THR A 327 8.96 -34.77 -5.80
CA THR A 327 8.70 -36.21 -5.76
C THR A 327 7.82 -36.51 -4.55
N GLN A 328 6.51 -36.47 -4.74
CA GLN A 328 5.57 -37.24 -3.90
C GLN A 328 4.24 -37.40 -4.62
N ASN A 329 3.96 -38.68 -4.94
CA ASN A 329 2.68 -39.37 -5.11
C ASN A 329 1.48 -38.59 -5.67
N THR A 330 1.33 -38.67 -6.99
CA THR A 330 0.04 -38.58 -7.65
C THR A 330 -0.69 -39.92 -7.51
N GLN A 331 -1.60 -40.03 -6.56
CA GLN A 331 -2.73 -40.98 -6.63
C GLN A 331 -4.02 -40.17 -6.52
N ASP A 332 -4.78 -40.28 -7.60
CA ASP A 332 -6.22 -40.10 -7.74
C ASP A 332 -6.93 -38.85 -7.24
N MET A 333 -7.11 -37.91 -8.16
CA MET A 333 -8.39 -37.15 -8.21
C MET A 333 -8.86 -37.02 -9.66
N ASN A 334 -9.54 -38.07 -10.11
CA ASN A 334 -10.45 -38.03 -11.28
C ASN A 334 -11.73 -37.29 -10.88
N LEU A 335 -11.86 -36.02 -11.23
CA LEU A 335 -13.13 -35.32 -11.23
C LEU A 335 -13.89 -35.71 -12.50
N LYS A 336 -14.88 -36.64 -12.37
CA LYS A 336 -15.90 -36.85 -13.38
C LYS A 336 -16.83 -35.64 -13.40
N VAL A 337 -16.82 -34.89 -14.49
CA VAL A 337 -17.89 -33.97 -14.84
C VAL A 337 -18.94 -34.77 -15.59
N GLU A 338 -20.03 -35.18 -14.94
CA GLU A 338 -21.21 -35.67 -15.59
C GLU A 338 -22.02 -34.50 -16.13
N GLY A 339 -22.11 -34.40 -17.44
CA GLY A 339 -22.99 -33.46 -18.12
C GLY A 339 -24.42 -33.94 -18.14
N GLU A 340 -25.33 -33.32 -17.41
CA GLU A 340 -26.77 -33.45 -17.63
C GLU A 340 -27.20 -32.62 -18.84
N LYS A 341 -27.75 -33.34 -19.83
CA LYS A 341 -28.46 -32.74 -20.96
C LYS A 341 -29.81 -32.19 -20.47
N LEU A 342 -29.98 -30.88 -20.54
CA LEU A 342 -31.29 -30.25 -20.47
C LEU A 342 -32.05 -30.59 -21.77
N GLN A 343 -33.11 -31.41 -21.65
CA GLN A 343 -34.14 -31.58 -22.68
C GLN A 343 -35.08 -30.36 -22.63
N SER A 344 -35.27 -29.78 -23.79
CA SER A 344 -36.32 -28.81 -24.08
C SER A 344 -37.69 -29.45 -24.10
N ASP A 345 -38.63 -28.89 -23.37
CA ASP A 345 -40.05 -28.80 -23.71
C ASP A 345 -40.57 -27.43 -23.27
#